data_aa754ba396a462c64b14ef6bab10207f
#
_entry.id   aa754ba396a462c64b14ef6bab10207f
#
_cell.length_a   1.000
_cell.length_b   1.000
_cell.length_c   1.000
_cell.angle_alpha   90.00
_cell.angle_beta   90.00
_cell.angle_gamma   90.00
#
_symmetry.space_group_name_H-M   'P 1'
#
loop_
_entity.id
_entity.type
_entity.pdbx_description
1 polymer ?
#
loop_
_entity_poly.entity_id
_entity_poly.type
_entity_poly.pdbx_seq_one_letter_code
_entity_poly.pdbx_strand_id
1 'polypeptide(L)'
;MADNVQNWDATFHKTVRSKDGKLVGNVDGVAESSVFVSTEGARTRYKIPKHIVEGFDGHEVLLKVPHLELERFKGGADEVFREVK
;
A
#
# COMPACT_ATOMS: atom_id res chain seq x y z
N MET A 1 -8.12 -13.85 -9.36
CA MET A 1 -8.14 -13.36 -8.73
C MET A 1 -7.15 -13.32 -8.06
N ALA A 2 -6.84 -12.98 -7.75
CA ALA A 2 -5.76 -13.05 -7.36
C ALA A 2 -5.40 -12.32 -6.22
N ASP A 3 -6.22 -12.22 -5.35
CA ASP A 3 -5.90 -11.59 -4.11
C ASP A 3 -5.04 -12.54 -3.32
N ASN A 4 -3.87 -12.07 -2.97
CA ASN A 4 -2.98 -12.83 -2.11
C ASN A 4 -3.27 -12.56 -0.65
N VAL A 5 -4.24 -11.73 -0.38
CA VAL A 5 -4.63 -11.38 0.98
C VAL A 5 -6.10 -11.71 1.12
N GLN A 6 -6.41 -12.56 2.09
CA GLN A 6 -7.78 -12.99 2.25
C GLN A 6 -8.64 -11.96 2.96
N ASN A 7 -8.03 -11.18 3.83
CA ASN A 7 -8.78 -10.22 4.60
C ASN A 7 -8.06 -8.89 4.57
N TRP A 8 -8.46 -8.03 3.65
CA TRP A 8 -7.80 -6.74 3.49
C TRP A 8 -8.01 -5.83 4.69
N ASP A 9 -9.12 -6.00 5.39
CA ASP A 9 -9.36 -5.18 6.57
C ASP A 9 -8.31 -5.45 7.64
N ALA A 10 -7.77 -6.66 7.69
CA ALA A 10 -6.77 -6.99 8.68
C ALA A 10 -5.43 -6.30 8.41
N THR A 11 -5.24 -5.78 7.19
CA THR A 11 -4.00 -5.09 6.87
C THR A 11 -3.99 -3.65 7.36
N PHE A 12 -5.14 -3.14 7.77
CA PHE A 12 -5.27 -1.75 8.18
C PHE A 12 -4.27 -1.43 9.27
N HIS A 13 -3.53 -0.37 9.11
CA HIS A 13 -2.51 0.09 10.07
C HIS A 13 -1.30 -0.83 10.18
N LYS A 14 -1.22 -1.85 9.36
CA LYS A 14 -0.07 -2.75 9.39
C LYS A 14 1.06 -2.19 8.57
N THR A 15 2.27 -2.59 8.92
CA THR A 15 3.47 -2.14 8.24
C THR A 15 3.54 -2.71 6.84
N VAL A 16 4.03 -1.91 5.90
CA VAL A 16 4.20 -2.32 4.51
C VAL A 16 5.69 -2.32 4.19
N ARG A 17 6.17 -3.41 3.61
CA ARG A 17 7.56 -3.52 3.17
C ARG A 17 7.61 -3.81 1.69
N SER A 18 8.62 -3.25 1.03
CA SER A 18 8.83 -3.51 -0.38
C SER A 18 9.50 -4.86 -0.56
N LYS A 19 9.64 -5.28 -1.81
CA LYS A 19 10.25 -6.56 -2.10
C LYS A 19 11.67 -6.67 -1.57
N ASP A 20 12.39 -5.57 -1.57
CA ASP A 20 13.78 -5.56 -1.09
C ASP A 20 13.86 -5.36 0.43
N GLY A 21 12.74 -5.47 1.12
CA GLY A 21 12.73 -5.46 2.58
C GLY A 21 12.75 -4.08 3.20
N LYS A 22 12.60 -3.04 2.41
CA LYS A 22 12.64 -1.68 2.95
C LYS A 22 11.27 -1.26 3.45
N LEU A 23 11.28 -0.50 4.52
CA LEU A 23 10.05 -0.02 5.10
C LEU A 23 9.41 1.01 4.17
N VAL A 24 8.16 0.81 3.86
CA VAL A 24 7.41 1.74 3.02
C VAL A 24 6.54 2.64 3.87
N GLY A 25 5.80 2.06 4.79
CA GLY A 25 4.89 2.82 5.63
C GLY A 25 3.87 1.92 6.24
N ASN A 26 2.68 2.44 6.47
CA ASN A 26 1.58 1.68 7.06
C ASN A 26 0.35 1.82 6.20
N VAL A 27 -0.47 0.78 6.21
CA VAL A 27 -1.71 0.81 5.47
C VAL A 27 -2.64 1.85 6.10
N ASP A 28 -3.09 2.78 5.29
CA ASP A 28 -3.91 3.88 5.75
C ASP A 28 -5.34 3.77 5.24
N GLY A 29 -5.54 2.95 4.24
CA GLY A 29 -6.87 2.74 3.71
C GLY A 29 -6.86 1.62 2.71
N VAL A 30 -8.02 1.06 2.44
CA VAL A 30 -8.17 -0.04 1.49
C VAL A 30 -9.34 0.30 0.60
N ALA A 31 -9.10 0.28 -0.69
CA ALA A 31 -10.15 0.50 -1.66
C ALA A 31 -10.42 -0.81 -2.40
N GLU A 32 -11.28 -0.76 -3.37
CA GLU A 32 -11.67 -1.96 -4.09
C GLU A 32 -10.48 -2.61 -4.80
N SER A 33 -9.68 -1.81 -5.46
CA SER A 33 -8.57 -2.35 -6.22
C SER A 33 -7.21 -1.84 -5.80
N SER A 34 -7.17 -1.05 -4.73
CA SER A 34 -5.91 -0.42 -4.30
C SER A 34 -5.82 -0.36 -2.81
N VAL A 35 -4.58 -0.21 -2.34
CA VAL A 35 -4.29 -0.03 -0.93
C VAL A 35 -3.58 1.30 -0.78
N PHE A 36 -3.98 2.09 0.19
CA PHE A 36 -3.32 3.36 0.45
C PHE A 36 -2.34 3.19 1.58
N VAL A 37 -1.11 3.61 1.34
CA VAL A 37 -0.03 3.45 2.30
C VAL A 37 0.56 4.82 2.59
N SER A 38 0.62 5.19 3.86
CA SER A 38 1.21 6.44 4.28
C SER A 38 2.56 6.18 4.90
N THR A 39 3.54 7.02 4.55
CA THR A 39 4.84 6.95 5.19
C THR A 39 4.73 7.51 6.60
N GLU A 40 5.75 7.25 7.39
CA GLU A 40 5.80 7.77 8.72
C GLU A 40 5.70 9.28 8.69
N GLY A 41 4.85 9.84 9.50
CA GLY A 41 4.62 11.27 9.46
C GLY A 41 3.65 11.70 8.40
N ALA A 42 3.12 10.75 7.64
CA ALA A 42 2.11 11.01 6.61
C ALA A 42 2.55 12.02 5.57
N ARG A 43 3.86 12.08 5.30
CA ARG A 43 4.33 13.04 4.33
C ARG A 43 4.09 12.61 2.91
N THR A 44 4.13 11.33 2.66
CA THR A 44 3.94 10.78 1.33
C THR A 44 2.90 9.69 1.43
N ARG A 45 2.07 9.60 0.43
CA ARG A 45 1.06 8.59 0.38
C ARG A 45 1.13 7.89 -0.96
N TYR A 46 1.02 6.58 -0.92
CA TYR A 46 1.06 5.76 -2.12
C TYR A 46 -0.30 5.13 -2.35
N LYS A 47 -0.70 5.08 -3.60
CA LYS A 47 -1.89 4.34 -3.99
C LYS A 47 -1.39 3.11 -4.73
N ILE A 48 -1.38 1.98 -4.05
CA ILE A 48 -0.75 0.78 -4.55
C ILE A 48 -1.81 -0.20 -5.01
N PRO A 49 -1.77 -0.61 -6.28
CA PRO A 49 -2.75 -1.60 -6.76
C PRO A 49 -2.62 -2.89 -5.97
N LYS A 50 -3.73 -3.53 -5.69
CA LYS A 50 -3.70 -4.75 -4.89
C LYS A 50 -2.89 -5.85 -5.55
N HIS A 51 -2.81 -5.88 -6.88
CA HIS A 51 -2.05 -6.91 -7.55
C HIS A 51 -0.55 -6.78 -7.34
N ILE A 52 -0.09 -5.64 -6.83
CA ILE A 52 1.31 -5.42 -6.50
C ILE A 52 1.64 -5.99 -5.12
N VAL A 53 0.63 -6.30 -4.34
CA VAL A 53 0.84 -6.85 -3.01
C VAL A 53 1.09 -8.33 -3.12
N GLU A 54 2.22 -8.78 -2.56
CA GLU A 54 2.57 -10.18 -2.62
C GLU A 54 1.82 -10.98 -1.57
N GLY A 55 1.64 -10.43 -0.39
CA GLY A 55 0.93 -11.13 0.66
C GLY A 55 0.96 -10.39 1.97
N PHE A 56 0.33 -10.99 2.95
CA PHE A 56 0.22 -10.43 4.29
C PHE A 56 0.40 -11.58 5.27
N ASP A 57 1.39 -11.47 6.14
CA ASP A 57 1.72 -12.56 7.04
C ASP A 57 1.10 -12.38 8.44
N GLY A 58 0.21 -11.43 8.59
CA GLY A 58 -0.40 -11.15 9.88
C GLY A 58 0.26 -9.99 10.60
N HIS A 59 1.46 -9.64 10.20
CA HIS A 59 2.21 -8.54 10.81
C HIS A 59 2.58 -7.48 9.81
N GLU A 60 2.95 -7.89 8.61
CA GLU A 60 3.42 -6.97 7.59
C GLU A 60 2.84 -7.32 6.24
N VAL A 61 2.64 -6.28 5.45
CA VAL A 61 2.21 -6.44 4.07
C VAL A 61 3.47 -6.39 3.21
N LEU A 62 3.63 -7.37 2.33
CA LEU A 62 4.80 -7.45 1.46
C LEU A 62 4.39 -7.12 0.04
N LEU A 63 5.22 -6.32 -0.62
CA LEU A 63 4.95 -5.91 -2.00
C LEU A 63 5.81 -6.71 -2.97
N LYS A 64 5.38 -6.74 -4.21
CA LYS A 64 6.09 -7.47 -5.25
C LYS A 64 7.19 -6.65 -5.91
N VAL A 65 7.27 -5.37 -5.60
CA VAL A 65 8.20 -4.46 -6.26
C VAL A 65 9.15 -3.86 -5.24
N PRO A 66 10.35 -3.48 -5.68
CA PRO A 66 11.29 -2.83 -4.78
C PRO A 66 10.84 -1.42 -4.46
N HIS A 67 11.43 -0.87 -3.43
CA HIS A 67 11.03 0.45 -2.94
C HIS A 67 11.13 1.52 -4.03
N LEU A 68 12.14 1.42 -4.86
CA LEU A 68 12.34 2.41 -5.90
C LEU A 68 11.18 2.47 -6.88
N GLU A 69 10.55 1.34 -7.12
CA GLU A 69 9.42 1.29 -8.04
C GLU A 69 8.21 2.05 -7.50
N LEU A 70 8.19 2.29 -6.22
CA LEU A 70 7.01 2.92 -5.61
C LEU A 70 6.87 4.37 -5.98
N GLU A 71 7.92 4.96 -6.56
CA GLU A 71 7.79 6.33 -7.06
C GLU A 71 6.63 6.47 -8.01
N ARG A 72 6.31 5.41 -8.71
CA ARG A 72 5.22 5.44 -9.69
C ARG A 72 3.86 5.58 -9.05
N PHE A 73 3.78 5.26 -7.78
CA PHE A 73 2.50 5.28 -7.08
C PHE A 73 2.37 6.44 -6.10
N LYS A 74 3.36 7.31 -6.09
CA LYS A 74 3.31 8.47 -5.23
C LYS A 74 2.24 9.44 -5.72
N GLY A 75 1.81 10.28 -4.83
CA GLY A 75 0.85 11.29 -5.22
C GLY A 75 -0.57 10.81 -5.22
N GLY A 76 -0.77 9.56 -4.79
CA GLY A 76 -2.12 9.04 -4.73
C GLY A 76 -3.04 9.88 -3.88
N ALA A 77 -2.48 10.55 -2.88
CA ALA A 77 -3.29 11.39 -2.02
C ALA A 77 -3.92 12.53 -2.80
N ASP A 78 -3.15 13.11 -3.69
CA ASP A 78 -3.65 14.20 -4.50
C ASP A 78 -4.75 13.70 -5.43
N GLU A 79 -4.56 12.53 -5.98
CA GLU A 79 -5.56 11.96 -6.87
C GLU A 79 -6.83 11.66 -6.13
N VAL A 80 -6.69 11.15 -4.91
CA VAL A 80 -7.85 10.83 -4.11
C VAL A 80 -8.63 12.08 -3.79
N PHE A 81 -7.94 13.14 -3.44
CA PHE A 81 -8.61 14.39 -3.12
C PHE A 81 -9.40 14.91 -4.32
N ARG A 82 -8.82 14.80 -5.49
CA ARG A 82 -9.50 15.28 -6.67
C ARG A 82 -10.72 14.44 -6.98
N GLU A 83 -10.63 13.16 -6.77
CA GLU A 83 -11.76 12.28 -7.05
C GLU A 83 -12.91 12.53 -6.10
N VAL A 84 -12.60 12.89 -4.90
CA VAL A 84 -13.64 13.13 -3.92
C VAL A 84 -14.50 14.31 -4.33
N LYS A 85 -13.92 15.24 -5.04
CA LYS A 85 -14.71 16.36 -5.52
C LYS A 85 -15.56 15.94 -6.68
#